data_ec3dc97f694715a25d1527f4a1752e72
#
_entry.id   ec3dc97f694715a25d1527f4a1752e72
#
_cell.length_a   1.000
_cell.length_b   1.000
_cell.length_c   1.000
_cell.angle_alpha   90.00
_cell.angle_beta   90.00
_cell.angle_gamma   90.00
#
_symmetry.space_group_name_H-M   'P 1'
#
loop_
_entity.id
_entity.type
_entity.pdbx_description
1 polymer ?
#
loop_
_entity_poly.entity_id
_entity_poly.type
_entity_poly.pdbx_seq_one_letter_code
_entity_poly.pdbx_strand_id
1 'polypeptide(L)'
;PGFFKSAQNQFDNPVGAMVRKGLAELFVLLRKKGATEDIARTLDQVVRMRAVQEFTPSQAVVPFLELKWVIRNVLGEARHSPELIYELENFECEVERMALLAFDMFAVCREQLFNNRLREIKSGRAQFVDGGCPSRLFETDDKGPVTITK
;
A
#
# COMPACT_ATOMS: atom_id res chain seq x y z
N PRO A 1 10.62 -2.02 -10.51
CA PRO A 1 11.47 -0.83 -10.31
C PRO A 1 10.99 0.42 -11.07
N GLY A 2 9.78 0.43 -11.64
CA GLY A 2 9.26 1.58 -12.42
C GLY A 2 8.37 2.56 -11.63
N PHE A 3 7.87 2.17 -10.47
CA PHE A 3 6.88 2.94 -9.72
C PHE A 3 7.40 4.27 -9.15
N PHE A 4 8.71 4.35 -8.85
CA PHE A 4 9.32 5.53 -8.24
C PHE A 4 10.08 6.45 -9.22
N LYS A 5 10.12 6.12 -10.52
CA LYS A 5 10.90 6.89 -11.50
C LYS A 5 10.21 8.12 -12.08
N SER A 6 8.93 8.36 -11.78
CA SER A 6 8.18 9.48 -12.34
C SER A 6 8.10 10.61 -11.33
N ALA A 7 8.68 11.74 -11.69
CA ALA A 7 8.62 13.08 -11.07
C ALA A 7 9.34 13.24 -9.72
N GLN A 8 10.49 13.91 -9.77
CA GLN A 8 11.28 14.32 -8.60
C GLN A 8 10.68 15.53 -7.85
N ASN A 9 9.69 16.22 -8.39
CA ASN A 9 9.09 17.39 -7.78
C ASN A 9 7.86 17.05 -6.95
N GLN A 10 7.82 17.54 -5.72
CA GLN A 10 6.68 17.38 -4.80
C GLN A 10 5.38 17.93 -5.39
N PHE A 11 5.45 18.95 -6.25
CA PHE A 11 4.29 19.55 -6.91
C PHE A 11 3.75 18.68 -8.07
N ASP A 12 4.63 17.95 -8.74
CA ASP A 12 4.24 17.11 -9.88
C ASP A 12 3.64 15.76 -9.42
N ASN A 13 4.02 15.29 -8.21
CA ASN A 13 3.49 14.05 -7.63
C ASN A 13 3.36 14.15 -6.11
N PRO A 14 2.32 14.84 -5.60
CA PRO A 14 2.11 15.03 -4.17
C PRO A 14 1.85 13.70 -3.44
N VAL A 15 1.20 12.75 -4.11
CA VAL A 15 0.93 11.42 -3.55
C VAL A 15 2.22 10.63 -3.38
N GLY A 16 3.06 10.59 -4.41
CA GLY A 16 4.36 9.93 -4.32
C GLY A 16 5.27 10.56 -3.26
N ALA A 17 5.22 11.88 -3.10
CA ALA A 17 5.96 12.59 -2.05
C ALA A 17 5.48 12.20 -0.64
N MET A 18 4.16 12.11 -0.44
CA MET A 18 3.58 11.70 0.85
C MET A 18 3.89 10.24 1.18
N VAL A 19 3.79 9.34 0.20
CA VAL A 19 4.16 7.92 0.40
C VAL A 19 5.63 7.80 0.78
N ARG A 20 6.54 8.49 0.08
CA ARG A 20 7.97 8.51 0.43
C ARG A 20 8.23 9.02 1.85
N LYS A 21 7.57 10.13 2.22
CA LYS A 21 7.69 10.69 3.57
C LYS A 21 7.19 9.70 4.61
N GLY A 22 6.00 9.13 4.42
CA GLY A 22 5.43 8.13 5.32
C GLY A 22 6.31 6.89 5.48
N LEU A 23 6.86 6.36 4.38
CA LEU A 23 7.79 5.22 4.43
C LEU A 23 9.08 5.56 5.17
N ALA A 24 9.63 6.77 4.99
CA ALA A 24 10.82 7.22 5.72
C ALA A 24 10.55 7.34 7.23
N GLU A 25 9.40 7.89 7.62
CA GLU A 25 8.98 7.98 9.01
C GLU A 25 8.77 6.59 9.62
N LEU A 26 8.08 5.69 8.91
CA LEU A 26 7.87 4.29 9.33
C LEU A 26 9.20 3.56 9.53
N PHE A 27 10.15 3.73 8.61
CA PHE A 27 11.49 3.15 8.75
C PHE A 27 12.17 3.60 10.04
N VAL A 28 12.11 4.91 10.36
CA VAL A 28 12.70 5.45 11.59
C VAL A 28 12.01 4.91 12.83
N LEU A 29 10.67 4.83 12.82
CA LEU A 29 9.87 4.30 13.92
C LEU A 29 10.17 2.82 14.17
N LEU A 30 10.18 1.99 13.13
CA LEU A 30 10.52 0.57 13.22
C LEU A 30 11.92 0.36 13.78
N ARG A 31 12.91 1.09 13.26
CA ARG A 31 14.30 0.99 13.71
C ARG A 31 14.47 1.37 15.19
N LYS A 32 13.73 2.39 15.64
CA LYS A 32 13.79 2.87 17.04
C LYS A 32 12.89 2.09 17.99
N LYS A 33 12.17 1.06 17.51
CA LYS A 33 11.13 0.36 18.27
C LYS A 33 10.13 1.36 18.86
N GLY A 34 9.68 2.30 18.01
CA GLY A 34 8.72 3.34 18.38
C GLY A 34 7.39 2.77 18.85
N ALA A 35 6.58 3.63 19.49
CA ALA A 35 5.27 3.23 19.98
C ALA A 35 4.37 2.74 18.83
N THR A 36 3.60 1.68 19.09
CA THR A 36 2.69 1.07 18.11
C THR A 36 1.67 2.10 17.58
N GLU A 37 1.26 3.04 18.43
CA GLU A 37 0.32 4.11 18.10
C GLU A 37 0.89 5.08 17.07
N ASP A 38 2.17 5.39 17.13
CA ASP A 38 2.84 6.27 16.16
C ASP A 38 3.00 5.58 14.82
N ILE A 39 3.36 4.30 14.83
CA ILE A 39 3.42 3.46 13.63
C ILE A 39 2.03 3.40 12.99
N ALA A 40 0.99 3.09 13.76
CA ALA A 40 -0.38 2.99 13.25
C ALA A 40 -0.87 4.31 12.67
N ARG A 41 -0.56 5.45 13.31
CA ARG A 41 -0.94 6.78 12.83
C ARG A 41 -0.28 7.13 11.49
N THR A 42 1.03 6.90 11.37
CA THR A 42 1.76 7.16 10.13
C THR A 42 1.27 6.23 9.01
N LEU A 43 1.01 4.97 9.35
CA LEU A 43 0.49 3.97 8.42
C LEU A 43 -0.91 4.36 7.92
N ASP A 44 -1.80 4.79 8.83
CA ASP A 44 -3.18 5.20 8.50
C ASP A 44 -3.20 6.33 7.46
N GLN A 45 -2.31 7.32 7.59
CA GLN A 45 -2.22 8.42 6.62
C GLN A 45 -1.89 7.94 5.20
N VAL A 46 -0.93 7.03 5.08
CA VAL A 46 -0.52 6.48 3.79
C VAL A 46 -1.60 5.58 3.22
N VAL A 47 -2.18 4.72 4.05
CA VAL A 47 -3.19 3.73 3.65
C VAL A 47 -4.48 4.40 3.20
N ARG A 48 -4.99 5.38 3.94
CA ARG A 48 -6.22 6.12 3.57
C ARG A 48 -6.09 6.79 2.22
N MET A 49 -4.94 7.41 1.97
CA MET A 49 -4.68 8.02 0.68
C MET A 49 -4.74 7.00 -0.46
N ARG A 50 -4.13 5.83 -0.25
CA ARG A 50 -4.14 4.77 -1.26
C ARG A 50 -5.51 4.12 -1.41
N ALA A 51 -6.30 4.07 -0.34
CA ALA A 51 -7.66 3.52 -0.39
C ALA A 51 -8.64 4.38 -1.21
N VAL A 52 -8.44 5.70 -1.26
CA VAL A 52 -9.23 6.62 -2.10
C VAL A 52 -8.85 6.50 -3.57
N GLN A 53 -7.62 6.07 -3.86
CA GLN A 53 -7.17 5.81 -5.22
C GLN A 53 -7.62 4.42 -5.68
N GLU A 54 -7.65 4.18 -7.00
CA GLU A 54 -8.05 2.90 -7.59
C GLU A 54 -6.95 1.83 -7.50
N PHE A 55 -6.29 1.72 -6.34
CA PHE A 55 -5.32 0.67 -6.11
C PHE A 55 -5.98 -0.63 -5.67
N THR A 56 -5.42 -1.74 -6.13
CA THR A 56 -5.74 -3.05 -5.53
C THR A 56 -5.11 -3.15 -4.14
N PRO A 57 -5.62 -4.02 -3.26
CA PRO A 57 -5.01 -4.24 -1.93
C PRO A 57 -3.52 -4.54 -1.99
N SER A 58 -3.10 -5.39 -2.92
CA SER A 58 -1.67 -5.71 -3.12
C SER A 58 -0.85 -4.50 -3.51
N GLN A 59 -1.33 -3.69 -4.45
CA GLN A 59 -0.66 -2.44 -4.85
C GLN A 59 -0.56 -1.44 -3.71
N ALA A 60 -1.53 -1.42 -2.80
CA ALA A 60 -1.50 -0.55 -1.63
C ALA A 60 -0.42 -0.97 -0.62
N VAL A 61 -0.17 -2.27 -0.49
CA VAL A 61 0.73 -2.86 0.52
C VAL A 61 2.17 -3.03 0.04
N VAL A 62 2.38 -3.26 -1.25
CA VAL A 62 3.72 -3.48 -1.86
C VAL A 62 4.78 -2.48 -1.39
N PRO A 63 4.55 -1.14 -1.32
CA PRO A 63 5.59 -0.21 -0.91
C PRO A 63 6.16 -0.46 0.48
N PHE A 64 5.36 -1.03 1.40
CA PHE A 64 5.84 -1.38 2.73
C PHE A 64 6.79 -2.58 2.67
N LEU A 65 6.46 -3.60 1.88
CA LEU A 65 7.30 -4.79 1.70
C LEU A 65 8.60 -4.47 0.93
N GLU A 66 8.58 -3.48 0.04
CA GLU A 66 9.77 -3.03 -0.70
C GLU A 66 10.86 -2.47 0.23
N LEU A 67 10.52 -2.03 1.45
CA LEU A 67 11.52 -1.63 2.45
C LEU A 67 12.55 -2.73 2.73
N LYS A 68 12.14 -3.99 2.74
CA LYS A 68 13.04 -5.13 2.93
C LYS A 68 14.09 -5.19 1.82
N TRP A 69 13.65 -5.05 0.58
CA TRP A 69 14.54 -5.08 -0.58
C TRP A 69 15.50 -3.88 -0.59
N VAL A 70 15.00 -2.68 -0.28
CA VAL A 70 15.80 -1.46 -0.22
C VAL A 70 16.90 -1.60 0.81
N ILE A 71 16.58 -2.08 2.02
CA ILE A 71 17.56 -2.25 3.10
C ILE A 71 18.59 -3.29 2.74
N ARG A 72 18.19 -4.44 2.20
CA ARG A 72 19.12 -5.47 1.74
C ARG A 72 20.09 -4.95 0.69
N ASN A 73 19.61 -4.10 -0.23
CA ASN A 73 20.48 -3.50 -1.23
C ASN A 73 21.43 -2.46 -0.65
N VAL A 74 20.98 -1.64 0.29
CA VAL A 74 21.84 -0.64 0.96
C VAL A 74 22.92 -1.30 1.79
N LEU A 75 22.60 -2.38 2.50
CA LEU A 75 23.57 -3.12 3.31
C LEU A 75 24.58 -3.91 2.45
N GLY A 76 24.22 -4.27 1.21
CA GLY A 76 25.12 -5.02 0.32
C GLY A 76 25.67 -6.28 1.00
N GLU A 77 26.98 -6.45 0.97
CA GLU A 77 27.66 -7.61 1.59
C GLU A 77 27.64 -7.56 3.13
N ALA A 78 27.52 -6.37 3.74
CA ALA A 78 27.46 -6.24 5.20
C ALA A 78 26.25 -6.98 5.82
N ARG A 79 25.19 -7.21 5.06
CA ARG A 79 24.01 -7.98 5.51
C ARG A 79 24.33 -9.42 5.94
N HIS A 80 25.48 -9.96 5.51
CA HIS A 80 25.90 -11.31 5.85
C HIS A 80 26.76 -11.36 7.12
N SER A 81 27.02 -10.22 7.78
CA SER A 81 27.75 -10.23 9.05
C SER A 81 26.89 -10.85 10.15
N PRO A 82 27.50 -11.66 11.05
CA PRO A 82 26.74 -12.31 12.14
C PRO A 82 25.98 -11.32 13.03
N GLU A 83 26.52 -10.12 13.20
CA GLU A 83 25.93 -9.07 14.04
C GLU A 83 24.65 -8.49 13.43
N LEU A 84 24.60 -8.40 12.11
CA LEU A 84 23.48 -7.79 11.39
C LEU A 84 22.40 -8.79 10.97
N ILE A 85 22.72 -10.06 10.81
CA ILE A 85 21.75 -11.07 10.37
C ILE A 85 20.53 -11.09 11.29
N TYR A 86 20.75 -11.20 12.60
CA TYR A 86 19.65 -11.28 13.57
C TYR A 86 18.82 -9.99 13.64
N GLU A 87 19.48 -8.83 13.60
CA GLU A 87 18.78 -7.55 13.61
C GLU A 87 17.99 -7.33 12.33
N LEU A 88 18.53 -7.75 11.19
CA LEU A 88 17.85 -7.67 9.90
C LEU A 88 16.61 -8.55 9.85
N GLU A 89 16.72 -9.80 10.31
CA GLU A 89 15.59 -10.72 10.40
C GLU A 89 14.47 -10.17 11.28
N ASN A 90 14.80 -9.65 12.46
CA ASN A 90 13.82 -9.03 13.35
C ASN A 90 13.15 -7.81 12.69
N PHE A 91 13.93 -6.96 12.05
CA PHE A 91 13.42 -5.80 11.35
C PHE A 91 12.48 -6.21 10.22
N GLU A 92 12.84 -7.23 9.44
CA GLU A 92 12.02 -7.74 8.35
C GLU A 92 10.69 -8.34 8.84
N CYS A 93 10.68 -9.03 9.98
CA CYS A 93 9.46 -9.49 10.62
C CYS A 93 8.54 -8.32 11.01
N GLU A 94 9.10 -7.23 11.54
CA GLU A 94 8.29 -6.04 11.87
C GLU A 94 7.74 -5.35 10.61
N VAL A 95 8.51 -5.33 9.51
CA VAL A 95 8.01 -4.84 8.20
C VAL A 95 6.85 -5.70 7.70
N GLU A 96 6.93 -7.02 7.84
CA GLU A 96 5.85 -7.92 7.45
C GLU A 96 4.58 -7.70 8.28
N ARG A 97 4.72 -7.59 9.61
CA ARG A 97 3.60 -7.26 10.50
C ARG A 97 2.95 -5.93 10.15
N MET A 98 3.76 -4.91 9.88
CA MET A 98 3.30 -3.61 9.44
C MET A 98 2.55 -3.71 8.11
N ALA A 99 3.03 -4.51 7.15
CA ALA A 99 2.38 -4.69 5.87
C ALA A 99 1.02 -5.40 6.00
N LEU A 100 0.90 -6.39 6.89
CA LEU A 100 -0.37 -7.03 7.20
C LEU A 100 -1.35 -6.04 7.86
N LEU A 101 -0.89 -5.24 8.80
CA LEU A 101 -1.70 -4.18 9.41
C LEU A 101 -2.17 -3.18 8.35
N ALA A 102 -1.29 -2.79 7.42
CA ALA A 102 -1.64 -1.91 6.32
C ALA A 102 -2.74 -2.51 5.42
N PHE A 103 -2.68 -3.82 5.18
CA PHE A 103 -3.72 -4.53 4.42
C PHE A 103 -5.07 -4.46 5.12
N ASP A 104 -5.11 -4.77 6.42
CA ASP A 104 -6.35 -4.72 7.20
C ASP A 104 -6.94 -3.31 7.23
N MET A 105 -6.11 -2.29 7.46
CA MET A 105 -6.53 -0.89 7.44
C MET A 105 -7.04 -0.48 6.06
N PHE A 106 -6.41 -0.94 4.98
CA PHE A 106 -6.87 -0.69 3.62
C PHE A 106 -8.25 -1.32 3.37
N ALA A 107 -8.45 -2.57 3.78
CA ALA A 107 -9.71 -3.28 3.64
C ALA A 107 -10.85 -2.52 4.37
N VAL A 108 -10.61 -2.11 5.61
CA VAL A 108 -11.57 -1.30 6.40
C VAL A 108 -11.88 0.02 5.72
N CYS A 109 -10.88 0.74 5.22
CA CYS A 109 -11.08 2.00 4.50
C CYS A 109 -11.92 1.80 3.23
N ARG A 110 -11.65 0.75 2.46
CA ARG A 110 -12.42 0.44 1.24
C ARG A 110 -13.86 0.08 1.56
N GLU A 111 -14.09 -0.68 2.62
CA GLU A 111 -15.45 -1.01 3.07
C GLU A 111 -16.22 0.25 3.51
N GLN A 112 -15.58 1.15 4.24
CA GLN A 112 -16.17 2.43 4.64
C GLN A 112 -16.54 3.28 3.42
N LEU A 113 -15.66 3.38 2.43
CA LEU A 113 -15.93 4.10 1.19
C LEU A 113 -17.12 3.48 0.43
N PHE A 114 -17.15 2.16 0.33
CA PHE A 114 -18.28 1.44 -0.29
C PHE A 114 -19.60 1.69 0.43
N ASN A 115 -19.60 1.58 1.75
CA ASN A 115 -20.78 1.82 2.57
C ASN A 115 -21.28 3.28 2.48
N ASN A 116 -20.37 4.24 2.43
CA ASN A 116 -20.72 5.64 2.21
C ASN A 116 -21.37 5.83 0.84
N ARG A 117 -20.80 5.23 -0.20
CA ARG A 117 -21.37 5.28 -1.55
C ARG A 117 -22.76 4.67 -1.61
N LEU A 118 -23.00 3.52 -0.95
CA LEU A 118 -24.32 2.93 -0.84
C LEU A 118 -25.32 3.84 -0.15
N ARG A 119 -24.91 4.56 0.90
CA ARG A 119 -25.79 5.53 1.58
C ARG A 119 -26.14 6.70 0.68
N GLU A 120 -25.19 7.22 -0.09
CA GLU A 120 -25.44 8.28 -1.07
C GLU A 120 -26.45 7.85 -2.12
N ILE A 121 -26.29 6.64 -2.68
CA ILE A 121 -27.23 6.07 -3.65
C ILE A 121 -28.62 5.92 -3.04
N LYS A 122 -28.73 5.34 -1.84
CA LYS A 122 -30.02 5.14 -1.16
C LYS A 122 -30.70 6.45 -0.79
N SER A 123 -29.95 7.52 -0.53
CA SER A 123 -30.50 8.83 -0.21
C SER A 123 -30.90 9.65 -1.43
N GLY A 124 -30.73 9.14 -2.64
CA GLY A 124 -31.01 9.84 -3.89
C GLY A 124 -30.04 11.00 -4.19
N ARG A 125 -28.94 11.12 -3.44
CA ARG A 125 -27.92 12.18 -3.62
C ARG A 125 -26.77 11.75 -4.52
N ALA A 126 -26.73 10.49 -4.95
CA ALA A 126 -25.68 10.00 -5.83
C ALA A 126 -25.83 10.60 -7.21
N GLN A 127 -24.88 11.43 -7.60
CA GLN A 127 -24.64 11.69 -9.02
C GLN A 127 -23.90 10.47 -9.58
N PHE A 128 -24.54 9.76 -10.51
CA PHE A 128 -23.87 8.71 -11.27
C PHE A 128 -22.87 9.38 -12.22
N VAL A 129 -21.63 9.48 -11.79
CA VAL A 129 -20.55 9.81 -12.71
C VAL A 129 -20.21 8.51 -13.42
N ASP A 130 -20.53 8.46 -14.70
CA ASP A 130 -20.25 7.33 -15.58
C ASP A 130 -18.72 7.25 -15.74
N GLY A 131 -18.07 6.42 -14.96
CA GLY A 131 -16.62 6.28 -15.00
C GLY A 131 -16.04 5.71 -13.69
N GLY A 132 -15.94 4.42 -13.59
CA GLY A 132 -15.05 3.79 -12.62
C GLY A 132 -15.70 3.15 -11.41
N CYS A 133 -16.60 2.21 -11.63
CA CYS A 133 -16.83 1.19 -10.61
C CYS A 133 -15.60 0.28 -10.52
N PRO A 134 -15.05 0.02 -9.31
CA PRO A 134 -13.97 -0.95 -9.12
C PRO A 134 -14.31 -2.38 -9.55
N SER A 135 -15.57 -2.64 -9.88
CA SER A 135 -16.05 -3.92 -10.40
C SER A 135 -15.57 -4.28 -11.81
N ARG A 136 -14.83 -3.40 -12.49
CA ARG A 136 -14.16 -3.75 -13.77
C ARG A 136 -13.13 -4.87 -13.67
N LEU A 137 -12.73 -5.25 -12.47
CA LEU A 137 -11.94 -6.47 -12.25
C LEU A 137 -12.74 -7.76 -12.56
N PHE A 138 -14.06 -7.67 -12.71
CA PHE A 138 -14.96 -8.79 -12.99
C PHE A 138 -15.79 -8.60 -14.28
N GLU A 139 -15.52 -7.57 -15.07
CA GLU A 139 -15.97 -7.58 -16.46
C GLU A 139 -15.17 -8.66 -17.17
N THR A 140 -15.67 -9.87 -17.11
CA THR A 140 -15.33 -10.90 -18.08
C THR A 140 -15.68 -10.32 -19.44
N ASP A 141 -14.67 -10.03 -20.26
CA ASP A 141 -14.88 -9.84 -21.68
C ASP A 141 -15.78 -10.99 -22.16
N ASP A 142 -17.00 -10.67 -22.56
CA ASP A 142 -17.98 -11.61 -23.12
C ASP A 142 -17.54 -12.01 -24.55
N LYS A 143 -16.29 -12.43 -24.67
CA LYS A 143 -15.69 -13.02 -25.86
C LYS A 143 -15.41 -14.49 -25.57
N GLY A 144 -16.46 -15.28 -25.69
CA GLY A 144 -16.43 -16.69 -26.00
C GLY A 144 -15.63 -17.63 -25.06
N PRO A 145 -16.01 -18.90 -24.97
CA PRO A 145 -15.36 -19.86 -24.10
C PRO A 145 -13.90 -20.06 -24.52
N VAL A 146 -12.97 -19.93 -23.56
CA VAL A 146 -11.56 -20.30 -23.73
C VAL A 146 -11.50 -21.80 -23.99
N THR A 147 -11.27 -22.18 -25.23
CA THR A 147 -10.98 -23.55 -25.62
C THR A 147 -9.59 -23.90 -25.12
N ILE A 148 -9.53 -24.67 -24.04
CA ILE A 148 -8.30 -25.34 -23.61
C ILE A 148 -8.05 -26.49 -24.58
N THR A 149 -7.16 -26.29 -25.55
CA THR A 149 -6.59 -27.39 -26.33
C THR A 149 -5.57 -28.13 -25.49
N LYS A 150 -5.77 -29.45 -25.42
CA LYS A 150 -4.85 -30.43 -24.81
C LYS A 150 -3.49 -30.44 -25.46
#